data_9fe5ba7f1e2385100cd14a4b38539b03
#
_entry.id   9fe5ba7f1e2385100cd14a4b38539b03
#
_cell.length_a   1.000
_cell.length_b   1.000
_cell.length_c   1.000
_cell.angle_alpha   90.00
_cell.angle_beta   90.00
_cell.angle_gamma   90.00
#
_symmetry.space_group_name_H-M   'P 1'
#
loop_
_entity.id
_entity.type
_entity.pdbx_description
1 polymer ?
#
loop_
_entity_poly.entity_id
_entity_poly.type
_entity_poly.pdbx_seq_one_letter_code
_entity_poly.pdbx_strand_id
1 'polypeptide(L)'
;MKNLRFKFVVATSPLFVATHIPRANYMIKHKEKYTEQQRYDFAMKIENHMRRRARTKTDVFGRENLPQDGGYIMYANHQGKYDALGIMLAHPKPCAMLWEEKSADRLVARQVCGLVEGTTISFEDPKQQIGALKTIAERVKDGKPYLIFPEGGYTDNKNELQEFKSGCFSCSLKSKTPMVPVVIYDSWRSMDTNTFEKVRTQVYF
;
A
#
# COMPACT_ATOMS: atom_id res chain seq x y z
N MET A 1 7.08 -23.94 7.28
CA MET A 1 6.22 -23.39 6.22
C MET A 1 5.80 -21.99 6.67
N LYS A 2 6.54 -20.96 6.29
CA LYS A 2 6.17 -19.56 6.60
C LYS A 2 4.93 -19.18 5.78
N ASN A 3 4.04 -18.34 6.34
CA ASN A 3 2.88 -17.75 5.66
C ASN A 3 1.65 -18.67 5.40
N LEU A 4 1.35 -19.62 6.28
CA LEU A 4 0.15 -20.45 6.13
C LEU A 4 -1.13 -19.60 6.10
N ARG A 5 -1.18 -18.55 6.91
CA ARG A 5 -2.31 -17.62 6.97
C ARG A 5 -2.56 -16.90 5.64
N PHE A 6 -1.51 -16.38 5.01
CA PHE A 6 -1.64 -15.77 3.69
C PHE A 6 -2.15 -16.78 2.64
N LYS A 7 -1.61 -18.02 2.65
CA LYS A 7 -2.09 -19.09 1.77
C LYS A 7 -3.57 -19.38 2.00
N PHE A 8 -4.01 -19.39 3.25
CA PHE A 8 -5.42 -19.57 3.59
C PHE A 8 -6.30 -18.42 3.04
N VAL A 9 -5.88 -17.17 3.18
CA VAL A 9 -6.60 -16.01 2.60
C VAL A 9 -6.79 -16.20 1.09
N VAL A 10 -5.75 -16.58 0.38
CA VAL A 10 -5.80 -16.84 -1.07
C VAL A 10 -6.70 -18.03 -1.39
N ALA A 11 -6.50 -19.16 -0.74
CA ALA A 11 -7.23 -20.42 -1.00
C ALA A 11 -8.73 -20.31 -0.71
N THR A 12 -9.15 -19.40 0.19
CA THR A 12 -10.55 -19.19 0.54
C THR A 12 -11.24 -18.05 -0.23
N SER A 13 -10.57 -17.50 -1.25
CA SER A 13 -11.08 -16.34 -2.01
C SER A 13 -11.33 -16.58 -3.52
N PRO A 14 -11.46 -17.82 -4.06
CA PRO A 14 -11.49 -18.03 -5.50
C PRO A 14 -12.70 -17.36 -6.17
N LEU A 15 -13.89 -17.46 -5.57
CA LEU A 15 -15.09 -16.81 -6.12
C LEU A 15 -14.98 -15.28 -6.09
N PHE A 16 -14.41 -14.72 -5.02
CA PHE A 16 -14.17 -13.29 -4.93
C PHE A 16 -13.19 -12.82 -6.02
N VAL A 17 -12.09 -13.55 -6.20
CA VAL A 17 -11.09 -13.27 -7.25
C VAL A 17 -11.74 -13.36 -8.63
N ALA A 18 -12.49 -14.42 -8.92
CA ALA A 18 -13.14 -14.64 -10.23
C ALA A 18 -14.12 -13.51 -10.60
N THR A 19 -14.77 -12.89 -9.62
CA THR A 19 -15.75 -11.81 -9.88
C THR A 19 -15.13 -10.41 -9.84
N HIS A 20 -14.14 -10.17 -8.99
CA HIS A 20 -13.59 -8.82 -8.78
C HIS A 20 -12.39 -8.51 -9.68
N ILE A 21 -11.56 -9.50 -10.02
CA ILE A 21 -10.39 -9.25 -10.87
C ILE A 21 -10.76 -8.82 -12.30
N PRO A 22 -11.74 -9.46 -13.00
CA PRO A 22 -12.15 -8.98 -14.32
C PRO A 22 -12.71 -7.55 -14.28
N ARG A 23 -13.49 -7.22 -13.23
CA ARG A 23 -14.03 -5.87 -13.04
C ARG A 23 -12.91 -4.85 -12.77
N ALA A 24 -11.92 -5.18 -11.93
CA ALA A 24 -10.75 -4.34 -11.71
C ALA A 24 -10.01 -4.06 -13.02
N ASN A 25 -9.73 -5.10 -13.80
CA ASN A 25 -9.07 -4.97 -15.11
C ASN A 25 -9.87 -4.08 -16.06
N TYR A 26 -11.20 -4.22 -16.07
CA TYR A 26 -12.06 -3.36 -16.88
C TYR A 26 -11.97 -1.88 -16.44
N MET A 27 -12.03 -1.60 -15.12
CA MET A 27 -11.91 -0.25 -14.57
C MET A 27 -10.53 0.38 -14.86
N ILE A 28 -9.46 -0.40 -14.80
CA ILE A 28 -8.10 0.05 -15.14
C ILE A 28 -8.00 0.40 -16.63
N LYS A 29 -8.54 -0.45 -17.50
CA LYS A 29 -8.51 -0.24 -18.96
C LYS A 29 -9.37 0.94 -19.41
N HIS A 30 -10.45 1.23 -18.69
CA HIS A 30 -11.44 2.27 -19.00
C HIS A 30 -11.49 3.32 -17.87
N LYS A 31 -10.32 3.76 -17.41
CA LYS A 31 -10.21 4.67 -16.27
C LYS A 31 -10.95 6.00 -16.48
N GLU A 32 -11.13 6.42 -17.72
CA GLU A 32 -11.89 7.61 -18.11
C GLU A 32 -13.38 7.55 -17.75
N LYS A 33 -13.92 6.33 -17.55
CA LYS A 33 -15.33 6.12 -17.15
C LYS A 33 -15.54 6.15 -15.64
N TYR A 34 -14.49 6.21 -14.86
CA TYR A 34 -14.54 6.11 -13.40
C TYR A 34 -13.75 7.23 -12.75
N THR A 35 -14.33 7.85 -11.73
CA THR A 35 -13.59 8.81 -10.90
C THR A 35 -12.46 8.11 -10.14
N GLU A 36 -11.49 8.88 -9.68
CA GLU A 36 -10.42 8.39 -8.81
C GLU A 36 -11.01 7.72 -7.55
N GLN A 37 -11.99 8.35 -6.92
CA GLN A 37 -12.68 7.81 -5.75
C GLN A 37 -13.33 6.45 -6.03
N GLN A 38 -14.02 6.30 -7.15
CA GLN A 38 -14.65 5.01 -7.51
C GLN A 38 -13.64 3.89 -7.70
N ARG A 39 -12.49 4.19 -8.32
CA ARG A 39 -11.40 3.22 -8.48
C ARG A 39 -10.77 2.87 -7.14
N TYR A 40 -10.53 3.88 -6.30
CA TYR A 40 -9.99 3.69 -4.96
C TYR A 40 -10.91 2.84 -4.08
N ASP A 41 -12.20 3.16 -4.05
CA ASP A 41 -13.20 2.40 -3.28
C ASP A 41 -13.24 0.93 -3.71
N PHE A 42 -13.09 0.68 -5.01
CA PHE A 42 -13.06 -0.69 -5.52
C PHE A 42 -11.76 -1.41 -5.10
N ALA A 43 -10.61 -0.73 -5.10
CA ALA A 43 -9.37 -1.27 -4.56
C ALA A 43 -9.51 -1.57 -3.07
N MET A 44 -10.06 -0.64 -2.29
CA MET A 44 -10.30 -0.83 -0.84
C MET A 44 -11.29 -1.96 -0.55
N LYS A 45 -12.24 -2.22 -1.44
CA LYS A 45 -13.13 -3.39 -1.34
C LYS A 45 -12.35 -4.70 -1.45
N ILE A 46 -11.38 -4.78 -2.36
CA ILE A 46 -10.49 -5.94 -2.52
C ILE A 46 -9.64 -6.12 -1.27
N GLU A 47 -8.99 -5.06 -0.80
CA GLU A 47 -8.15 -5.10 0.39
C GLU A 47 -8.93 -5.44 1.66
N ASN A 48 -10.13 -4.89 1.82
CA ASN A 48 -10.99 -5.18 2.96
C ASN A 48 -11.45 -6.65 2.98
N HIS A 49 -11.67 -7.27 1.81
CA HIS A 49 -11.93 -8.70 1.73
C HIS A 49 -10.72 -9.49 2.28
N MET A 50 -9.50 -9.16 1.85
CA MET A 50 -8.28 -9.81 2.34
C MET A 50 -8.10 -9.62 3.85
N ARG A 51 -8.32 -8.40 4.37
CA ARG A 51 -8.27 -8.09 5.80
C ARG A 51 -9.24 -8.95 6.62
N ARG A 52 -10.50 -9.06 6.14
CA ARG A 52 -11.53 -9.87 6.82
C ARG A 52 -11.14 -11.35 6.84
N ARG A 53 -10.64 -11.89 5.73
CA ARG A 53 -10.17 -13.28 5.63
C ARG A 53 -8.96 -13.51 6.52
N ALA A 54 -8.07 -12.54 6.64
CA ALA A 54 -6.95 -12.57 7.58
C ALA A 54 -7.39 -12.35 9.05
N ARG A 55 -8.68 -12.15 9.33
CA ARG A 55 -9.22 -11.91 10.68
C ARG A 55 -8.50 -10.78 11.42
N THR A 56 -8.15 -9.73 10.67
CA THR A 56 -7.37 -8.61 11.18
C THR A 56 -8.27 -7.39 11.42
N LYS A 57 -8.08 -6.75 12.56
CA LYS A 57 -8.65 -5.43 12.89
C LYS A 57 -7.49 -4.44 13.03
N THR A 58 -7.64 -3.25 12.43
CA THR A 58 -6.68 -2.16 12.56
C THR A 58 -7.30 -1.04 13.38
N ASP A 59 -6.66 -0.67 14.47
CA ASP A 59 -6.99 0.52 15.23
C ASP A 59 -6.17 1.69 14.64
N VAL A 60 -6.80 2.85 14.49
CA VAL A 60 -6.23 4.00 13.76
C VAL A 60 -6.19 5.21 14.67
N PHE A 61 -5.06 5.89 14.69
CA PHE A 61 -4.77 7.06 15.53
C PHE A 61 -4.15 8.18 14.69
N GLY A 62 -4.35 9.42 15.07
CA GLY A 62 -3.66 10.57 14.50
C GLY A 62 -4.11 11.00 13.11
N ARG A 63 -5.29 10.58 12.63
CA ARG A 63 -5.82 11.04 11.33
C ARG A 63 -5.93 12.56 11.22
N GLU A 64 -6.14 13.22 12.34
CA GLU A 64 -6.19 14.67 12.47
C GLU A 64 -4.85 15.36 12.14
N ASN A 65 -3.74 14.61 12.18
CA ASN A 65 -2.41 15.13 11.85
C ASN A 65 -2.15 15.16 10.33
N LEU A 66 -3.00 14.49 9.54
CA LEU A 66 -2.83 14.45 8.09
C LEU A 66 -3.13 15.84 7.47
N PRO A 67 -2.32 16.30 6.50
CA PRO A 67 -2.64 17.51 5.76
C PRO A 67 -4.03 17.43 5.13
N GLN A 68 -4.84 18.46 5.37
CA GLN A 68 -6.22 18.49 4.87
C GLN A 68 -6.25 18.69 3.35
N ASP A 69 -5.39 19.57 2.85
CA ASP A 69 -5.31 19.93 1.44
C ASP A 69 -3.95 19.56 0.83
N GLY A 70 -3.96 19.44 -0.50
CA GLY A 70 -2.77 19.14 -1.29
C GLY A 70 -2.28 17.69 -1.18
N GLY A 71 -1.16 17.43 -1.82
CA GLY A 71 -0.47 16.15 -1.77
C GLY A 71 0.59 16.14 -0.66
N TYR A 72 0.89 14.96 -0.17
CA TYR A 72 1.94 14.69 0.80
C TYR A 72 2.45 13.27 0.64
N ILE A 73 3.58 12.96 1.24
CA ILE A 73 4.12 11.62 1.21
C ILE A 73 4.13 11.03 2.62
N MET A 74 3.44 9.91 2.77
CA MET A 74 3.48 9.07 3.95
C MET A 74 4.70 8.15 3.87
N TYR A 75 5.59 8.25 4.84
CA TYR A 75 6.73 7.35 4.99
C TYR A 75 6.47 6.41 6.16
N ALA A 76 6.31 5.13 5.86
CA ALA A 76 5.92 4.11 6.85
C ALA A 76 7.02 3.06 7.03
N ASN A 77 7.11 2.47 8.22
CA ASN A 77 7.89 1.26 8.45
C ASN A 77 7.28 0.05 7.76
N HIS A 78 8.10 -0.97 7.47
CA HIS A 78 7.69 -2.15 6.72
C HIS A 78 7.94 -3.45 7.49
N GLN A 79 6.89 -4.23 7.75
CA GLN A 79 6.91 -5.44 8.57
C GLN A 79 6.39 -6.68 7.83
N GLY A 80 5.55 -6.49 6.81
CA GLY A 80 4.90 -7.61 6.15
C GLY A 80 3.88 -7.23 5.08
N LYS A 81 3.19 -8.26 4.57
CA LYS A 81 2.23 -8.13 3.46
C LYS A 81 0.99 -7.28 3.78
N TYR A 82 0.72 -7.07 5.07
CA TYR A 82 -0.47 -6.33 5.49
C TYR A 82 -0.26 -4.82 5.57
N ASP A 83 0.97 -4.33 5.57
CA ASP A 83 1.28 -2.93 5.89
C ASP A 83 0.58 -1.95 4.97
N ALA A 84 0.74 -2.13 3.66
CA ALA A 84 0.09 -1.29 2.67
C ALA A 84 -1.43 -1.34 2.81
N LEU A 85 -2.01 -2.54 2.96
CA LEU A 85 -3.45 -2.72 3.17
C LEU A 85 -3.93 -1.97 4.41
N GLY A 86 -3.22 -2.15 5.52
CA GLY A 86 -3.57 -1.54 6.81
C GLY A 86 -3.58 -0.03 6.75
N ILE A 87 -2.54 0.57 6.16
CA ILE A 87 -2.39 2.02 6.04
C ILE A 87 -3.39 2.59 5.04
N MET A 88 -3.53 2.00 3.84
CA MET A 88 -4.45 2.51 2.82
C MET A 88 -5.92 2.40 3.25
N LEU A 89 -6.31 1.32 3.95
CA LEU A 89 -7.65 1.19 4.55
C LEU A 89 -7.88 2.16 5.72
N ALA A 90 -6.81 2.58 6.39
CA ALA A 90 -6.87 3.57 7.47
C ALA A 90 -6.91 5.01 6.96
N HIS A 91 -6.37 5.26 5.77
CA HIS A 91 -6.26 6.59 5.20
C HIS A 91 -7.64 7.14 4.76
N PRO A 92 -7.97 8.41 5.03
CA PRO A 92 -9.33 8.94 4.87
C PRO A 92 -9.70 9.29 3.42
N LYS A 93 -8.73 9.42 2.51
CA LYS A 93 -8.93 9.84 1.11
C LYS A 93 -8.12 9.00 0.13
N PRO A 94 -8.39 9.03 -1.19
CA PRO A 94 -7.59 8.29 -2.16
C PRO A 94 -6.10 8.63 -2.06
N CYS A 95 -5.28 7.59 -2.02
CA CYS A 95 -3.82 7.72 -2.06
C CYS A 95 -3.23 6.67 -3.00
N ALA A 96 -2.05 6.94 -3.51
CA ALA A 96 -1.27 5.98 -4.29
C ALA A 96 -0.11 5.43 -3.46
N MET A 97 0.62 4.46 -4.00
CA MET A 97 1.75 3.85 -3.34
C MET A 97 2.87 3.57 -4.32
N LEU A 98 4.11 3.61 -3.83
CA LEU A 98 5.28 3.10 -4.54
C LEU A 98 5.38 1.59 -4.34
N TRP A 99 5.39 0.84 -5.44
CA TRP A 99 5.44 -0.62 -5.47
C TRP A 99 6.76 -1.13 -6.03
N GLU A 100 7.31 -2.17 -5.45
CA GLU A 100 8.32 -2.95 -6.15
C GLU A 100 7.68 -3.64 -7.38
N GLU A 101 8.30 -3.55 -8.55
CA GLU A 101 7.76 -4.07 -9.82
C GLU A 101 7.41 -5.55 -9.74
N LYS A 102 8.32 -6.39 -9.24
CA LYS A 102 8.09 -7.84 -9.07
C LYS A 102 6.91 -8.16 -8.15
N SER A 103 6.65 -7.31 -7.16
CA SER A 103 5.52 -7.45 -6.25
C SER A 103 4.22 -6.94 -6.86
N ALA A 104 4.28 -5.85 -7.64
CA ALA A 104 3.15 -5.28 -8.35
C ALA A 104 2.61 -6.23 -9.44
N ASP A 105 3.43 -7.12 -9.99
CA ASP A 105 3.01 -8.08 -11.02
C ASP A 105 2.21 -9.28 -10.51
N ARG A 106 2.13 -9.45 -9.20
CA ARG A 106 1.36 -10.56 -8.61
C ARG A 106 -0.14 -10.32 -8.79
N LEU A 107 -0.89 -11.41 -8.98
CA LEU A 107 -2.35 -11.36 -9.01
C LEU A 107 -2.88 -10.68 -7.73
N VAL A 108 -3.91 -9.87 -7.88
CA VAL A 108 -4.50 -8.95 -6.89
C VAL A 108 -3.65 -7.68 -6.68
N ALA A 109 -2.35 -7.79 -6.41
CA ALA A 109 -1.48 -6.62 -6.25
C ALA A 109 -1.46 -5.74 -7.51
N ARG A 110 -1.38 -6.37 -8.70
CA ARG A 110 -1.46 -5.69 -10.01
C ARG A 110 -2.74 -4.88 -10.15
N GLN A 111 -3.86 -5.46 -9.75
CA GLN A 111 -5.16 -4.79 -9.86
C GLN A 111 -5.28 -3.64 -8.88
N VAL A 112 -4.85 -3.84 -7.63
CA VAL A 112 -4.86 -2.75 -6.65
C VAL A 112 -3.94 -1.62 -7.11
N CYS A 113 -2.69 -1.93 -7.49
CA CYS A 113 -1.74 -0.95 -8.02
C CYS A 113 -2.33 -0.14 -9.19
N GLY A 114 -2.94 -0.83 -10.18
CA GLY A 114 -3.58 -0.18 -11.33
C GLY A 114 -4.77 0.69 -10.97
N LEU A 115 -5.63 0.25 -10.05
CA LEU A 115 -6.82 1.00 -9.61
C LEU A 115 -6.45 2.29 -8.88
N VAL A 116 -5.42 2.27 -8.02
CA VAL A 116 -4.96 3.44 -7.26
C VAL A 116 -3.94 4.28 -8.04
N GLU A 117 -3.62 3.87 -9.29
CA GLU A 117 -2.58 4.48 -10.13
C GLU A 117 -1.22 4.55 -9.42
N GLY A 118 -0.84 3.44 -8.76
CA GLY A 118 0.45 3.30 -8.09
C GLY A 118 1.62 3.47 -9.06
N THR A 119 2.78 3.81 -8.53
CA THR A 119 4.03 3.88 -9.28
C THR A 119 4.87 2.66 -8.96
N THR A 120 5.44 2.02 -9.98
CA THR A 120 6.35 0.88 -9.79
C THR A 120 7.81 1.32 -9.80
N ILE A 121 8.64 0.59 -9.05
CA ILE A 121 10.08 0.80 -8.99
C ILE A 121 10.82 -0.54 -9.15
N SER A 122 11.86 -0.56 -9.99
CA SER A 122 12.80 -1.66 -10.08
C SER A 122 14.06 -1.33 -9.30
N PHE A 123 14.46 -2.20 -8.37
CA PHE A 123 15.72 -2.01 -7.63
C PHE A 123 16.95 -2.38 -8.44
N GLU A 124 16.76 -2.97 -9.62
CA GLU A 124 17.84 -3.39 -10.53
C GLU A 124 18.14 -2.34 -11.61
N ASP A 125 17.26 -1.34 -11.81
CA ASP A 125 17.42 -0.29 -12.81
C ASP A 125 17.44 1.12 -12.18
N PRO A 126 18.64 1.72 -12.00
CA PRO A 126 18.78 3.06 -11.43
C PRO A 126 18.05 4.17 -12.23
N LYS A 127 17.95 4.02 -13.56
CA LYS A 127 17.25 5.02 -14.40
C LYS A 127 15.74 4.98 -14.14
N GLN A 128 15.19 3.78 -14.06
CA GLN A 128 13.79 3.57 -13.74
C GLN A 128 13.48 4.06 -12.32
N GLN A 129 14.38 3.85 -11.35
CA GLN A 129 14.23 4.40 -9.99
C GLN A 129 14.09 5.92 -10.00
N ILE A 130 14.99 6.61 -10.68
CA ILE A 130 14.95 8.08 -10.79
C ILE A 130 13.65 8.54 -11.45
N GLY A 131 13.22 7.87 -12.52
CA GLY A 131 11.97 8.15 -13.23
C GLY A 131 10.74 7.97 -12.33
N ALA A 132 10.67 6.87 -11.59
CA ALA A 132 9.60 6.59 -10.64
C ALA A 132 9.49 7.67 -9.56
N LEU A 133 10.62 8.04 -8.94
CA LEU A 133 10.67 9.08 -7.91
C LEU A 133 10.30 10.47 -8.46
N LYS A 134 10.68 10.79 -9.71
CA LYS A 134 10.27 12.02 -10.38
C LYS A 134 8.75 12.04 -10.60
N THR A 135 8.19 10.95 -11.12
CA THR A 135 6.73 10.80 -11.32
C THR A 135 5.96 11.01 -10.02
N ILE A 136 6.44 10.45 -8.91
CA ILE A 136 5.81 10.64 -7.60
C ILE A 136 5.87 12.11 -7.20
N ALA A 137 7.02 12.77 -7.32
CA ALA A 137 7.17 14.18 -6.96
C ALA A 137 6.21 15.08 -7.74
N GLU A 138 6.00 14.81 -9.04
CA GLU A 138 5.04 15.53 -9.89
C GLU A 138 3.60 15.32 -9.41
N ARG A 139 3.19 14.06 -9.22
CA ARG A 139 1.82 13.73 -8.79
C ARG A 139 1.48 14.26 -7.40
N VAL A 140 2.45 14.27 -6.49
CA VAL A 140 2.25 14.83 -5.14
C VAL A 140 2.07 16.36 -5.21
N LYS A 141 2.79 17.06 -6.09
CA LYS A 141 2.53 18.48 -6.37
C LYS A 141 1.11 18.73 -6.89
N ASP A 142 0.60 17.80 -7.69
CA ASP A 142 -0.76 17.85 -8.24
C ASP A 142 -1.83 17.46 -7.20
N GLY A 143 -1.45 17.27 -5.94
CA GLY A 143 -2.36 17.06 -4.82
C GLY A 143 -2.59 15.61 -4.42
N LYS A 144 -1.90 14.62 -5.04
CA LYS A 144 -2.11 13.21 -4.73
C LYS A 144 -1.26 12.73 -3.56
N PRO A 145 -1.86 12.24 -2.46
CA PRO A 145 -1.09 11.61 -1.38
C PRO A 145 -0.44 10.30 -1.84
N TYR A 146 0.77 10.03 -1.37
CA TYR A 146 1.52 8.81 -1.65
C TYR A 146 1.98 8.11 -0.39
N LEU A 147 2.05 6.78 -0.44
CA LEU A 147 2.66 5.92 0.57
C LEU A 147 3.98 5.36 0.03
N ILE A 148 5.04 5.51 0.79
CA ILE A 148 6.37 4.95 0.52
C ILE A 148 6.88 4.24 1.76
N PHE A 149 7.48 3.05 1.57
CA PHE A 149 8.21 2.33 2.60
C PHE A 149 9.72 2.60 2.39
N PRO A 150 10.34 3.47 3.20
CA PRO A 150 11.75 3.86 2.98
C PRO A 150 12.75 2.72 3.20
N GLU A 151 12.35 1.67 3.90
CA GLU A 151 13.13 0.44 4.07
C GLU A 151 13.32 -0.32 2.74
N GLY A 152 12.44 -0.09 1.77
CA GLY A 152 12.50 -0.73 0.44
C GLY A 152 12.16 -2.21 0.42
N GLY A 153 11.66 -2.74 1.52
CA GLY A 153 11.25 -4.13 1.70
C GLY A 153 11.22 -4.49 3.17
N TYR A 154 10.83 -5.72 3.47
CA TYR A 154 10.82 -6.24 4.83
C TYR A 154 11.46 -7.62 4.89
N THR A 155 12.01 -7.96 6.05
CA THR A 155 12.55 -9.28 6.40
C THR A 155 11.71 -9.90 7.52
N ASP A 156 12.30 -10.66 8.42
CA ASP A 156 11.65 -11.13 9.66
C ASP A 156 11.90 -10.13 10.81
N ASN A 157 11.85 -8.84 10.49
CA ASN A 157 12.17 -7.74 11.41
C ASN A 157 11.05 -7.40 12.40
N LYS A 158 9.83 -7.93 12.17
CA LYS A 158 8.66 -7.68 13.03
C LYS A 158 8.43 -6.17 13.27
N ASN A 159 8.50 -5.72 14.52
CA ASN A 159 8.34 -4.30 14.88
C ASN A 159 9.67 -3.51 14.86
N GLU A 160 10.79 -4.15 14.54
CA GLU A 160 12.08 -3.48 14.45
C GLU A 160 12.22 -2.72 13.13
N LEU A 161 12.76 -1.51 13.20
CA LEU A 161 13.03 -0.70 12.01
C LEU A 161 14.26 -1.23 11.27
N GLN A 162 14.22 -1.19 9.96
CA GLN A 162 15.37 -1.44 9.11
C GLN A 162 15.96 -0.10 8.63
N GLU A 163 17.14 -0.15 8.04
CA GLU A 163 17.80 1.03 7.48
C GLU A 163 16.96 1.68 6.37
N PHE A 164 16.80 2.99 6.45
CA PHE A 164 16.06 3.77 5.46
C PHE A 164 16.94 4.13 4.27
N LYS A 165 16.45 3.84 3.08
CA LYS A 165 17.10 4.23 1.82
C LYS A 165 16.83 5.73 1.57
N SER A 166 17.83 6.55 1.75
CA SER A 166 17.72 8.02 1.70
C SER A 166 17.18 8.56 0.37
N GLY A 167 17.41 7.84 -0.74
CA GLY A 167 16.95 8.24 -2.08
C GLY A 167 15.45 8.48 -2.21
N CYS A 168 14.62 7.75 -1.46
CA CYS A 168 13.16 7.91 -1.55
C CYS A 168 12.65 9.27 -1.03
N PHE A 169 13.40 9.92 -0.11
CA PHE A 169 13.03 11.23 0.41
C PHE A 169 13.20 12.37 -0.62
N SER A 170 13.92 12.09 -1.72
CA SER A 170 14.07 13.05 -2.81
C SER A 170 12.73 13.50 -3.44
N CYS A 171 11.70 12.65 -3.34
CA CYS A 171 10.34 13.00 -3.81
C CYS A 171 9.79 14.22 -3.06
N SER A 172 9.80 14.18 -1.71
CA SER A 172 9.31 15.28 -0.87
C SER A 172 10.18 16.53 -1.01
N LEU A 173 11.51 16.38 -1.07
CA LEU A 173 12.42 17.50 -1.25
C LEU A 173 12.18 18.22 -2.58
N LYS A 174 12.01 17.49 -3.68
CA LYS A 174 11.76 18.05 -5.02
C LYS A 174 10.36 18.62 -5.17
N SER A 175 9.36 17.98 -4.58
CA SER A 175 7.98 18.46 -4.60
C SER A 175 7.74 19.61 -3.64
N LYS A 176 8.57 19.76 -2.60
CA LYS A 176 8.37 20.71 -1.48
C LYS A 176 7.02 20.47 -0.78
N THR A 177 6.63 19.19 -0.66
CA THR A 177 5.37 18.78 -0.04
C THR A 177 5.63 18.17 1.34
N PRO A 178 4.63 18.18 2.24
CA PRO A 178 4.77 17.63 3.57
C PRO A 178 5.21 16.16 3.56
N MET A 179 6.06 15.80 4.52
CA MET A 179 6.41 14.43 4.88
C MET A 179 5.61 14.04 6.12
N VAL A 180 4.85 12.96 6.02
CA VAL A 180 4.07 12.43 7.13
C VAL A 180 4.69 11.11 7.57
N PRO A 181 5.34 11.05 8.74
CA PRO A 181 5.78 9.78 9.30
C PRO A 181 4.55 8.96 9.70
N VAL A 182 4.52 7.70 9.28
CA VAL A 182 3.44 6.77 9.62
C VAL A 182 4.04 5.55 10.30
N VAL A 183 3.45 5.11 11.39
CA VAL A 183 3.87 3.89 12.07
C VAL A 183 2.77 2.85 11.96
N ILE A 184 3.12 1.66 11.45
CA ILE A 184 2.27 0.49 11.58
C ILE A 184 2.91 -0.50 12.57
N TYR A 185 2.10 -1.03 13.48
CA TYR A 185 2.55 -1.90 14.56
C TYR A 185 1.81 -3.24 14.54
N ASP A 186 2.53 -4.35 14.79
CA ASP A 186 2.03 -5.73 14.79
C ASP A 186 1.39 -6.22 13.48
N SER A 187 1.64 -5.54 12.37
CA SER A 187 1.07 -5.89 11.06
C SER A 187 1.61 -7.21 10.49
N TRP A 188 2.87 -7.57 10.80
CA TRP A 188 3.48 -8.86 10.45
C TRP A 188 2.66 -10.04 10.96
N ARG A 189 1.94 -9.90 12.07
CA ARG A 189 1.07 -10.93 12.64
C ARG A 189 -0.15 -11.24 11.78
N SER A 190 -0.52 -10.31 10.91
CA SER A 190 -1.73 -10.43 10.07
C SER A 190 -1.62 -11.49 9.00
N MET A 191 -0.54 -11.51 8.22
CA MET A 191 -0.41 -12.39 7.06
C MET A 191 0.88 -13.22 7.04
N ASP A 192 1.87 -12.84 7.82
CA ASP A 192 3.19 -13.48 7.80
C ASP A 192 3.41 -14.50 8.92
N THR A 193 2.32 -15.02 9.48
CA THR A 193 2.30 -16.03 10.53
C THR A 193 1.62 -17.33 10.11
N ASN A 194 1.75 -18.37 10.97
CA ASN A 194 1.09 -19.64 10.79
C ASN A 194 -0.12 -19.84 11.73
N THR A 195 -0.51 -18.80 12.48
CA THR A 195 -1.66 -18.82 13.39
C THR A 195 -2.90 -18.28 12.71
N PHE A 196 -4.10 -18.69 13.19
CA PHE A 196 -5.39 -18.22 12.69
C PHE A 196 -6.16 -17.37 13.72
N GLU A 197 -5.47 -16.91 14.74
CA GLU A 197 -6.04 -16.05 15.78
C GLU A 197 -6.50 -14.71 15.19
N LYS A 198 -7.43 -14.05 15.88
CA LYS A 198 -7.76 -12.66 15.56
C LYS A 198 -6.53 -11.79 15.85
N VAL A 199 -6.14 -10.97 14.89
CA VAL A 199 -5.01 -10.05 15.03
C VAL A 199 -5.52 -8.64 15.14
N ARG A 200 -4.91 -7.87 16.02
CA ARG A 200 -5.09 -6.44 16.13
C ARG A 200 -3.78 -5.77 15.74
N THR A 201 -3.86 -4.84 14.82
CA THR A 201 -2.74 -3.99 14.36
C THR A 201 -3.06 -2.54 14.67
N GLN A 202 -2.06 -1.68 14.66
CA GLN A 202 -2.23 -0.26 14.92
C GLN A 202 -1.57 0.56 13.81
N VAL A 203 -2.24 1.65 13.39
CA VAL A 203 -1.69 2.63 12.45
C VAL A 203 -1.76 3.99 13.11
N TYR A 204 -0.63 4.69 13.11
CA TYR A 204 -0.47 6.05 13.63
C TYR A 204 -0.05 6.96 12.48
N PHE A 205 -0.81 8.02 12.26
CA PHE A 205 -0.50 9.10 11.32
C PHE A 205 0.09 10.31 12.03
#